data_8f65a2a1ee2a472168c5c4e8c6c9a61a
#
_entry.id   8f65a2a1ee2a472168c5c4e8c6c9a61a
#
_cell.length_a   1.000
_cell.length_b   1.000
_cell.length_c   1.000
_cell.angle_alpha   90.00
_cell.angle_beta   90.00
_cell.angle_gamma   90.00
#
_symmetry.space_group_name_H-M   'P 1'
#
loop_
_entity.id
_entity.type
_entity.pdbx_description
1 polymer ?
#
loop_
_entity_poly.entity_id
_entity_poly.type
_entity_poly.pdbx_seq_one_letter_code
_entity_poly.pdbx_strand_id
1 'polypeptide(L)'
;AILDTVRWLGFDWESGGEKNLYHASDYFEDMYRFAEHLIATGCAYVDEQSAEQMRETRGTLTEAGTNSPYRDRPIEENLRLFREMRAGAHAEGSMILRAKIDMGSPNINMRDPAIYRIRFAEHHMTGNQWVIYPMYAYAHPIEDALENITHSICTLEFEDQRPFYDWTLERIVPVLRRPQFEAAKRMLEEIAAEGVEAKRQFALHCRNFAEKLGHTRWERVASAMFASWSQNPDLAVNDADEFIKLLRSHTQNFTPLLQHALDERKPNPFMLPHQHEFNRLNLSYVVMSKRKLIQLVDEKHVDGWDDPRMPTLVGLRRRGYTPQAIQLFMERIGVSKSLQWIDYATLEQALRDDLDSRAPRATAVLRPIKLILDNYPADKAEDCVIPVHPQKPEMGVRRIPFGRELWIEADDFMENAPADYFRLSLGKSGAPGNPVRLRFAYVVRATRVEKDAAGNITVVHAEYLPETRSGSPGQNSVKTRTAIHWLPVAASVPAEVRLYDRLFTEAQPDASERSFLERLNRDSKTVLRSYVEASLANAQPDDKFQFERNGYFVADRRDHRPEAPVFNLAVSLRDSFAK
;
A
#
# COMPACT_ATOMS: atom_id res chain seq x y z
N ALA A 1 -5.52 -8.24 -9.65
CA ALA A 1 -5.27 -6.86 -9.14
C ALA A 1 -4.34 -6.88 -7.93
N ILE A 2 -4.67 -7.58 -6.80
CA ILE A 2 -3.83 -7.61 -5.57
C ILE A 2 -2.41 -8.08 -5.90
N LEU A 3 -2.26 -9.24 -6.54
CA LEU A 3 -0.97 -9.82 -6.92
C LEU A 3 -0.12 -8.87 -7.79
N ASP A 4 -0.75 -8.24 -8.81
CA ASP A 4 -0.10 -7.26 -9.67
C ASP A 4 0.35 -6.03 -8.89
N THR A 5 -0.46 -5.57 -7.93
CA THR A 5 -0.13 -4.40 -7.10
C THR A 5 1.03 -4.67 -6.15
N VAL A 6 1.09 -5.85 -5.53
CA VAL A 6 2.19 -6.24 -4.63
C VAL A 6 3.51 -6.32 -5.42
N ARG A 7 3.49 -6.97 -6.58
CA ARG A 7 4.66 -7.04 -7.48
C ARG A 7 5.10 -5.65 -7.97
N TRP A 8 4.13 -4.80 -8.32
CA TRP A 8 4.43 -3.43 -8.73
C TRP A 8 5.11 -2.63 -7.60
N LEU A 9 4.74 -2.85 -6.34
CA LEU A 9 5.41 -2.21 -5.19
C LEU A 9 6.83 -2.74 -4.95
N GLY A 10 7.28 -3.75 -5.68
CA GLY A 10 8.61 -4.33 -5.55
C GLY A 10 8.68 -5.48 -4.55
N PHE A 11 7.54 -5.99 -4.10
CA PHE A 11 7.45 -7.15 -3.23
C PHE A 11 7.02 -8.40 -4.00
N ASP A 12 7.50 -9.54 -3.57
CA ASP A 12 7.08 -10.83 -4.10
C ASP A 12 6.97 -11.84 -2.95
N TRP A 13 6.18 -12.88 -3.17
CA TRP A 13 5.99 -14.01 -2.26
C TRP A 13 6.79 -15.24 -2.68
N GLU A 14 7.53 -15.19 -3.78
CA GLU A 14 8.43 -16.25 -4.21
C GLU A 14 9.83 -16.00 -3.64
N SER A 15 10.33 -16.94 -2.83
CA SER A 15 11.67 -16.85 -2.23
C SER A 15 12.32 -18.22 -2.22
N GLY A 16 13.58 -18.31 -2.68
CA GLY A 16 14.34 -19.56 -2.67
C GLY A 16 13.75 -20.71 -3.51
N GLY A 17 12.85 -20.40 -4.46
CA GLY A 17 12.13 -21.40 -5.26
C GLY A 17 10.83 -21.89 -4.62
N GLU A 18 10.48 -21.41 -3.44
CA GLU A 18 9.21 -21.73 -2.78
C GLU A 18 8.17 -20.65 -3.10
N LYS A 19 6.93 -21.08 -3.34
CA LYS A 19 5.78 -20.21 -3.56
C LYS A 19 5.03 -20.03 -2.25
N ASN A 20 5.08 -18.83 -1.68
CA ASN A 20 4.40 -18.47 -0.43
C ASN A 20 3.08 -17.71 -0.71
N LEU A 21 2.34 -18.15 -1.71
CA LEU A 21 1.00 -17.68 -2.02
C LEU A 21 0.00 -18.75 -1.58
N TYR A 22 -0.75 -18.46 -0.54
CA TYR A 22 -1.71 -19.36 0.08
C TYR A 22 -3.11 -18.76 0.04
N HIS A 23 -4.10 -19.64 0.16
CA HIS A 23 -5.51 -19.23 0.28
C HIS A 23 -6.09 -19.82 1.56
N ALA A 24 -6.90 -19.07 2.28
CA ALA A 24 -7.58 -19.53 3.49
C ALA A 24 -8.30 -20.88 3.31
N SER A 25 -8.86 -21.10 2.11
CA SER A 25 -9.53 -22.34 1.74
C SER A 25 -8.62 -23.57 1.67
N ASP A 26 -7.30 -23.38 1.53
CA ASP A 26 -6.34 -24.49 1.51
C ASP A 26 -6.25 -25.15 2.91
N TYR A 27 -6.64 -24.44 3.95
CA TYR A 27 -6.57 -24.86 5.35
C TYR A 27 -7.93 -25.22 5.96
N PHE A 28 -9.02 -25.25 5.21
CA PHE A 28 -10.35 -25.53 5.75
C PHE A 28 -10.44 -26.86 6.48
N GLU A 29 -9.76 -27.91 6.01
CA GLU A 29 -9.73 -29.21 6.67
C GLU A 29 -8.92 -29.16 7.98
N ASP A 30 -7.81 -28.45 8.01
CA ASP A 30 -7.02 -28.25 9.23
C ASP A 30 -7.80 -27.46 10.27
N MET A 31 -8.44 -26.36 9.87
CA MET A 31 -9.29 -25.54 10.74
C MET A 31 -10.45 -26.36 11.31
N TYR A 32 -11.07 -27.22 10.49
CA TYR A 32 -12.14 -28.12 10.94
C TYR A 32 -11.62 -29.10 12.01
N ARG A 33 -10.48 -29.75 11.76
CA ARG A 33 -9.83 -30.67 12.70
C ARG A 33 -9.44 -29.98 14.00
N PHE A 34 -8.96 -28.74 13.95
CA PHE A 34 -8.64 -27.94 15.14
C PHE A 34 -9.92 -27.57 15.92
N ALA A 35 -11.03 -27.30 15.23
CA ALA A 35 -12.31 -27.06 15.89
C ALA A 35 -12.84 -28.32 16.60
N GLU A 36 -12.72 -29.51 15.98
CA GLU A 36 -13.03 -30.78 16.66
C GLU A 36 -12.15 -30.99 17.92
N HIS A 37 -10.87 -30.62 17.85
CA HIS A 37 -9.97 -30.67 19.01
C HIS A 37 -10.43 -29.71 20.13
N LEU A 38 -10.84 -28.48 19.79
CA LEU A 38 -11.38 -27.54 20.79
C LEU A 38 -12.65 -28.11 21.46
N ILE A 39 -13.53 -28.76 20.70
CA ILE A 39 -14.72 -29.43 21.29
C ILE A 39 -14.27 -30.57 22.19
N ALA A 40 -13.40 -31.45 21.73
CA ALA A 40 -12.92 -32.63 22.47
C ALA A 40 -12.20 -32.26 23.78
N THR A 41 -11.60 -31.06 23.84
CA THR A 41 -10.95 -30.52 25.05
C THR A 41 -11.86 -29.65 25.91
N GLY A 42 -13.16 -29.55 25.56
CA GLY A 42 -14.13 -28.74 26.28
C GLY A 42 -13.96 -27.23 26.11
N CYS A 43 -13.20 -26.81 25.09
CA CYS A 43 -12.93 -25.41 24.77
C CYS A 43 -13.87 -24.82 23.71
N ALA A 44 -14.81 -25.60 23.17
CA ALA A 44 -15.84 -25.13 22.25
C ALA A 44 -17.15 -25.92 22.43
N TYR A 45 -18.25 -25.30 22.02
CA TYR A 45 -19.59 -25.90 22.07
C TYR A 45 -20.47 -25.39 20.93
N VAL A 46 -21.42 -26.20 20.50
CA VAL A 46 -22.44 -25.82 19.52
C VAL A 46 -23.58 -25.07 20.24
N ASP A 47 -23.88 -23.88 19.73
CA ASP A 47 -24.92 -23.00 20.26
C ASP A 47 -26.07 -22.87 19.26
N GLU A 48 -27.30 -23.09 19.72
CA GLU A 48 -28.53 -23.02 18.91
C GLU A 48 -29.33 -21.74 19.17
N GLN A 49 -28.75 -20.76 19.88
CA GLN A 49 -29.36 -19.46 20.06
C GLN A 49 -29.45 -18.73 18.71
N SER A 50 -30.54 -18.01 18.50
CA SER A 50 -30.67 -17.08 17.37
C SER A 50 -29.67 -15.93 17.50
N ALA A 51 -29.41 -15.24 16.40
CA ALA A 51 -28.54 -14.07 16.40
C ALA A 51 -29.00 -12.96 17.35
N GLU A 52 -30.32 -12.84 17.57
CA GLU A 52 -30.94 -11.91 18.52
C GLU A 52 -30.67 -12.33 19.97
N GLN A 53 -30.94 -13.57 20.31
CA GLN A 53 -30.67 -14.15 21.64
C GLN A 53 -29.18 -14.06 21.99
N MET A 54 -28.28 -14.35 21.02
CA MET A 54 -26.83 -14.21 21.24
C MET A 54 -26.40 -12.76 21.47
N ARG A 55 -27.09 -11.81 20.85
CA ARG A 55 -26.81 -10.38 21.07
C ARG A 55 -27.22 -9.95 22.45
N GLU A 56 -28.38 -10.41 22.91
CA GLU A 56 -28.89 -10.14 24.26
C GLU A 56 -28.02 -10.79 25.34
N THR A 57 -27.67 -12.07 25.18
CA THR A 57 -26.88 -12.83 26.18
C THR A 57 -25.42 -12.37 26.23
N ARG A 58 -24.89 -11.78 25.16
CA ARG A 58 -23.51 -11.27 25.14
C ARG A 58 -23.30 -10.04 26.04
N GLY A 59 -24.36 -9.31 26.36
CA GLY A 59 -24.30 -8.10 27.18
C GLY A 59 -23.69 -6.91 26.41
N THR A 60 -23.30 -5.88 27.14
CA THR A 60 -22.75 -4.60 26.61
C THR A 60 -21.31 -4.39 27.07
N LEU A 61 -20.70 -3.27 26.71
CA LEU A 61 -19.36 -2.91 27.20
C LEU A 61 -19.34 -2.68 28.73
N THR A 62 -20.47 -2.31 29.32
CA THR A 62 -20.61 -2.04 30.75
C THR A 62 -21.33 -3.14 31.55
N GLU A 63 -21.97 -4.08 30.84
CA GLU A 63 -22.71 -5.16 31.45
C GLU A 63 -22.11 -6.49 31.01
N ALA A 64 -21.86 -7.39 31.97
CA ALA A 64 -21.38 -8.74 31.70
C ALA A 64 -22.39 -9.55 30.86
N GLY A 65 -21.88 -10.46 30.06
CA GLY A 65 -22.74 -11.43 29.37
C GLY A 65 -23.24 -12.54 30.30
N THR A 66 -24.20 -13.31 29.83
CA THR A 66 -24.74 -14.50 30.49
C THR A 66 -24.44 -15.74 29.67
N ASN A 67 -24.24 -16.87 30.36
CA ASN A 67 -23.95 -18.14 29.68
C ASN A 67 -25.13 -18.58 28.81
N SER A 68 -24.80 -19.11 27.63
CA SER A 68 -25.78 -19.81 26.79
C SER A 68 -26.30 -21.06 27.51
N PRO A 69 -27.59 -21.42 27.36
CA PRO A 69 -28.12 -22.67 27.88
C PRO A 69 -27.45 -23.92 27.29
N TYR A 70 -26.77 -23.78 26.15
CA TYR A 70 -26.07 -24.87 25.47
C TYR A 70 -24.59 -25.00 25.84
N ARG A 71 -24.08 -24.07 26.67
CA ARG A 71 -22.65 -23.96 26.98
C ARG A 71 -22.06 -25.17 27.67
N ASP A 72 -22.86 -25.86 28.47
CA ASP A 72 -22.44 -27.01 29.26
C ASP A 72 -22.94 -28.35 28.69
N ARG A 73 -23.30 -28.36 27.40
CA ARG A 73 -23.66 -29.58 26.65
C ARG A 73 -22.49 -30.57 26.66
N PRO A 74 -22.76 -31.91 26.76
CA PRO A 74 -21.70 -32.92 26.71
C PRO A 74 -20.85 -32.84 25.47
N ILE A 75 -19.56 -33.18 25.60
CA ILE A 75 -18.58 -33.12 24.51
C ILE A 75 -18.99 -33.97 23.31
N GLU A 76 -19.47 -35.20 23.57
CA GLU A 76 -19.90 -36.15 22.54
C GLU A 76 -21.06 -35.61 21.70
N GLU A 77 -21.99 -34.90 22.36
CA GLU A 77 -23.12 -34.28 21.67
C GLU A 77 -22.67 -33.07 20.84
N ASN A 78 -21.80 -32.25 21.35
CA ASN A 78 -21.21 -31.13 20.58
C ASN A 78 -20.45 -31.63 19.35
N LEU A 79 -19.64 -32.70 19.47
CA LEU A 79 -18.94 -33.33 18.34
C LEU A 79 -19.93 -33.87 17.29
N ARG A 80 -21.00 -34.55 17.74
CA ARG A 80 -22.03 -35.05 16.83
C ARG A 80 -22.68 -33.91 16.06
N LEU A 81 -23.16 -32.88 16.75
CA LEU A 81 -23.81 -31.72 16.14
C LEU A 81 -22.86 -30.97 15.16
N PHE A 82 -21.61 -30.78 15.53
CA PHE A 82 -20.66 -30.11 14.66
C PHE A 82 -20.39 -30.90 13.37
N ARG A 83 -20.32 -32.24 13.45
CA ARG A 83 -20.21 -33.11 12.28
C ARG A 83 -21.45 -33.08 11.41
N GLU A 84 -22.65 -33.02 12.03
CA GLU A 84 -23.92 -32.84 11.33
C GLU A 84 -24.01 -31.48 10.62
N MET A 85 -23.49 -30.38 11.25
CA MET A 85 -23.35 -29.09 10.60
C MET A 85 -22.46 -29.21 9.33
N ARG A 86 -21.33 -29.91 9.43
CA ARG A 86 -20.43 -30.16 8.30
C ARG A 86 -21.09 -30.97 7.18
N ALA A 87 -21.92 -31.92 7.54
CA ALA A 87 -22.67 -32.76 6.61
C ALA A 87 -23.88 -32.03 5.97
N GLY A 88 -24.21 -30.81 6.39
CA GLY A 88 -25.33 -30.04 5.86
C GLY A 88 -26.70 -30.47 6.40
N ALA A 89 -26.74 -31.14 7.53
CA ALA A 89 -27.98 -31.65 8.13
C ALA A 89 -28.82 -30.53 8.78
N HIS A 90 -28.27 -29.35 8.98
CA HIS A 90 -28.91 -28.24 9.67
C HIS A 90 -29.03 -27.00 8.80
N ALA A 91 -30.10 -26.23 8.97
CA ALA A 91 -30.36 -25.02 8.20
C ALA A 91 -29.36 -23.89 8.50
N GLU A 92 -29.12 -23.00 7.52
CA GLU A 92 -28.34 -21.79 7.72
C GLU A 92 -28.92 -20.93 8.84
N GLY A 93 -28.09 -20.50 9.79
CA GLY A 93 -28.49 -19.68 10.92
C GLY A 93 -29.10 -20.44 12.08
N SER A 94 -29.31 -21.79 12.00
CA SER A 94 -29.91 -22.59 13.10
C SER A 94 -28.94 -22.82 14.24
N MET A 95 -27.65 -22.88 13.99
CA MET A 95 -26.61 -23.07 15.01
C MET A 95 -25.26 -22.58 14.55
N ILE A 96 -24.38 -22.34 15.51
CA ILE A 96 -22.97 -21.95 15.30
C ILE A 96 -22.09 -22.73 16.28
N LEU A 97 -20.78 -22.82 15.98
CA LEU A 97 -19.80 -23.25 16.97
C LEU A 97 -19.21 -22.03 17.67
N ARG A 98 -19.16 -22.05 18.99
CA ARG A 98 -18.58 -20.99 19.84
C ARG A 98 -17.38 -21.49 20.62
N ALA A 99 -16.37 -20.65 20.78
CA ALA A 99 -15.32 -20.87 21.78
C ALA A 99 -15.90 -20.74 23.18
N LYS A 100 -15.46 -21.59 24.12
CA LYS A 100 -15.86 -21.58 25.51
C LYS A 100 -14.79 -20.88 26.34
N ILE A 101 -14.96 -19.58 26.60
CA ILE A 101 -13.96 -18.74 27.27
C ILE A 101 -14.53 -18.15 28.58
N ASP A 102 -15.11 -16.94 28.51
CA ASP A 102 -15.66 -16.25 29.69
C ASP A 102 -16.69 -15.20 29.27
N MET A 103 -17.96 -15.47 29.56
CA MET A 103 -19.06 -14.55 29.29
C MET A 103 -19.05 -13.30 30.19
N GLY A 104 -18.29 -13.32 31.29
CA GLY A 104 -18.05 -12.15 32.17
C GLY A 104 -16.91 -11.25 31.76
N SER A 105 -16.14 -11.59 30.73
CA SER A 105 -14.97 -10.85 30.30
C SER A 105 -15.28 -9.37 30.02
N PRO A 106 -14.45 -8.42 30.46
CA PRO A 106 -14.57 -7.02 30.04
C PRO A 106 -14.33 -6.83 28.54
N ASN A 107 -13.54 -7.70 27.92
CA ASN A 107 -13.36 -7.74 26.48
C ASN A 107 -14.48 -8.55 25.83
N ILE A 108 -15.32 -7.88 25.07
CA ILE A 108 -16.48 -8.49 24.42
C ILE A 108 -16.11 -9.56 23.39
N ASN A 109 -14.88 -9.49 22.82
CA ASN A 109 -14.36 -10.49 21.88
C ASN A 109 -13.96 -11.80 22.58
N MET A 110 -13.88 -11.82 23.91
CA MET A 110 -13.61 -12.99 24.74
C MET A 110 -14.87 -13.62 25.33
N ARG A 111 -16.07 -13.04 25.05
CA ARG A 111 -17.36 -13.57 25.51
C ARG A 111 -17.88 -14.64 24.57
N ASP A 112 -17.30 -15.83 24.65
CA ASP A 112 -17.62 -17.01 23.85
C ASP A 112 -17.85 -16.65 22.36
N PRO A 113 -16.84 -16.19 21.62
CA PRO A 113 -17.01 -15.77 20.22
C PRO A 113 -17.36 -16.94 19.31
N ALA A 114 -18.13 -16.66 18.25
CA ALA A 114 -18.40 -17.62 17.19
C ALA A 114 -17.13 -17.96 16.42
N ILE A 115 -16.86 -19.24 16.18
CA ILE A 115 -15.71 -19.74 15.41
C ILE A 115 -16.11 -20.44 14.11
N TYR A 116 -17.32 -21.01 14.02
CA TYR A 116 -17.90 -21.55 12.78
C TYR A 116 -19.37 -21.18 12.63
N ARG A 117 -19.81 -21.03 11.39
CA ARG A 117 -21.23 -20.85 11.02
C ARG A 117 -21.62 -21.73 9.85
N ILE A 118 -22.91 -22.07 9.74
CA ILE A 118 -23.50 -22.72 8.57
C ILE A 118 -23.72 -21.65 7.49
N ARG A 119 -23.26 -21.91 6.27
CA ARG A 119 -23.46 -21.05 5.12
C ARG A 119 -23.54 -21.88 3.85
N PHE A 120 -24.70 -21.91 3.22
CA PHE A 120 -24.91 -22.55 1.91
C PHE A 120 -24.58 -21.57 0.79
N ALA A 121 -23.33 -21.57 0.36
CA ALA A 121 -22.86 -20.72 -0.73
C ALA A 121 -21.76 -21.44 -1.50
N GLU A 122 -21.79 -21.32 -2.82
CA GLU A 122 -20.68 -21.77 -3.67
C GLU A 122 -19.42 -20.95 -3.39
N HIS A 123 -18.34 -21.62 -3.04
CA HIS A 123 -17.05 -20.99 -2.77
C HIS A 123 -16.17 -21.04 -4.03
N HIS A 124 -15.58 -19.90 -4.41
CA HIS A 124 -14.83 -19.73 -5.66
C HIS A 124 -13.64 -20.70 -5.85
N MET A 125 -13.08 -21.27 -4.76
CA MET A 125 -11.99 -22.26 -4.82
C MET A 125 -12.46 -23.68 -4.56
N THR A 126 -13.40 -23.90 -3.62
CA THR A 126 -13.82 -25.22 -3.17
C THR A 126 -15.22 -25.62 -3.64
N GLY A 127 -15.89 -24.76 -4.42
CA GLY A 127 -17.26 -25.02 -4.90
C GLY A 127 -18.23 -25.25 -3.74
N ASN A 128 -18.98 -26.34 -3.79
CA ASN A 128 -19.97 -26.73 -2.78
C ASN A 128 -19.46 -27.78 -1.77
N GLN A 129 -18.13 -27.95 -1.67
CA GLN A 129 -17.54 -28.94 -0.76
C GLN A 129 -17.80 -28.60 0.72
N TRP A 130 -17.92 -27.33 1.05
CA TRP A 130 -18.10 -26.82 2.40
C TRP A 130 -19.46 -26.14 2.55
N VAL A 131 -20.14 -26.44 3.63
CA VAL A 131 -21.41 -25.81 4.04
C VAL A 131 -21.31 -25.16 5.43
N ILE A 132 -20.15 -25.27 6.07
CA ILE A 132 -19.78 -24.51 7.26
C ILE A 132 -18.49 -23.77 6.98
N TYR A 133 -18.35 -22.57 7.53
CA TYR A 133 -17.20 -21.71 7.29
C TYR A 133 -16.65 -21.16 8.60
N PRO A 134 -15.32 -21.14 8.77
CA PRO A 134 -14.69 -20.53 9.92
C PRO A 134 -14.94 -19.01 9.94
N MET A 135 -15.06 -18.45 11.12
CA MET A 135 -15.08 -17.01 11.31
C MET A 135 -13.65 -16.45 11.21
N TYR A 136 -13.52 -15.25 10.67
CA TYR A 136 -12.22 -14.60 10.42
C TYR A 136 -11.30 -14.61 11.66
N ALA A 137 -11.84 -14.23 12.83
CA ALA A 137 -11.04 -14.16 14.05
C ALA A 137 -10.48 -15.53 14.50
N TYR A 138 -11.10 -16.65 14.07
CA TYR A 138 -10.61 -18.01 14.30
C TYR A 138 -9.63 -18.46 13.20
N ALA A 139 -9.92 -18.13 11.93
CA ALA A 139 -9.12 -18.55 10.78
C ALA A 139 -7.73 -17.89 10.78
N HIS A 140 -7.68 -16.59 11.00
CA HIS A 140 -6.47 -15.77 10.91
C HIS A 140 -5.27 -16.29 11.73
N PRO A 141 -5.38 -16.57 13.07
CA PRO A 141 -4.25 -17.13 13.81
C PRO A 141 -3.79 -18.49 13.30
N ILE A 142 -4.71 -19.30 12.78
CA ILE A 142 -4.39 -20.63 12.25
C ILE A 142 -3.63 -20.54 10.93
N GLU A 143 -4.07 -19.67 10.03
CA GLU A 143 -3.40 -19.39 8.75
C GLU A 143 -1.97 -18.92 9.02
N ASP A 144 -1.81 -17.89 9.84
CA ASP A 144 -0.49 -17.35 10.23
C ASP A 144 0.43 -18.46 10.79
N ALA A 145 -0.10 -19.33 11.63
CA ALA A 145 0.69 -20.40 12.25
C ALA A 145 1.06 -21.53 11.26
N LEU A 146 0.17 -21.87 10.33
CA LEU A 146 0.44 -22.88 9.30
C LEU A 146 1.42 -22.37 8.24
N GLU A 147 1.36 -21.08 7.94
CA GLU A 147 2.25 -20.39 6.99
C GLU A 147 3.59 -19.98 7.62
N ASN A 148 3.83 -20.28 8.90
CA ASN A 148 5.04 -19.92 9.65
C ASN A 148 5.30 -18.41 9.71
N ILE A 149 4.24 -17.61 9.75
CA ILE A 149 4.33 -16.16 9.97
C ILE A 149 4.92 -15.91 11.37
N THR A 150 5.87 -15.01 11.45
CA THR A 150 6.50 -14.61 12.73
C THR A 150 5.85 -13.36 13.32
N HIS A 151 5.54 -12.39 12.46
CA HIS A 151 4.96 -11.11 12.80
C HIS A 151 3.68 -10.92 11.99
N SER A 152 2.54 -11.13 12.64
CA SER A 152 1.22 -10.87 12.07
C SER A 152 0.90 -9.39 12.21
N ILE A 153 0.93 -8.65 11.10
CA ILE A 153 0.82 -7.19 11.11
C ILE A 153 -0.61 -6.79 10.75
N CYS A 154 -1.29 -6.06 11.64
CA CYS A 154 -2.66 -5.62 11.44
C CYS A 154 -2.91 -4.19 11.95
N THR A 155 -4.08 -3.64 11.68
CA THR A 155 -4.47 -2.32 12.18
C THR A 155 -5.01 -2.39 13.62
N LEU A 156 -4.97 -1.26 14.34
CA LEU A 156 -5.41 -1.14 15.74
C LEU A 156 -6.86 -1.58 15.99
N GLU A 157 -7.69 -1.62 14.97
CA GLU A 157 -9.07 -2.13 15.10
C GLU A 157 -9.14 -3.61 15.49
N PHE A 158 -8.03 -4.35 15.37
CA PHE A 158 -7.89 -5.74 15.80
C PHE A 158 -7.22 -5.91 17.17
N GLU A 159 -6.81 -4.84 17.85
CA GLU A 159 -6.13 -4.92 19.15
C GLU A 159 -6.97 -5.66 20.20
N ASP A 160 -8.27 -5.37 20.25
CA ASP A 160 -9.20 -6.04 21.17
C ASP A 160 -9.45 -7.52 20.81
N GLN A 161 -9.12 -7.95 19.59
CA GLN A 161 -9.23 -9.34 19.14
C GLN A 161 -7.95 -10.15 19.44
N ARG A 162 -6.83 -9.51 19.72
CA ARG A 162 -5.57 -10.17 20.02
C ARG A 162 -5.64 -11.21 21.16
N PRO A 163 -6.36 -10.98 22.28
CA PRO A 163 -6.51 -12.01 23.31
C PRO A 163 -7.16 -13.29 22.78
N PHE A 164 -8.06 -13.17 21.80
CA PHE A 164 -8.68 -14.35 21.16
C PHE A 164 -7.74 -15.02 20.16
N TYR A 165 -6.92 -14.25 19.44
CA TYR A 165 -5.86 -14.76 18.59
C TYR A 165 -4.88 -15.64 19.38
N ASP A 166 -4.36 -15.11 20.49
CA ASP A 166 -3.44 -15.83 21.37
C ASP A 166 -4.12 -17.06 22.00
N TRP A 167 -5.35 -16.90 22.49
CA TRP A 167 -6.16 -17.99 23.07
C TRP A 167 -6.33 -19.16 22.09
N THR A 168 -6.63 -18.87 20.82
CA THR A 168 -6.81 -19.89 19.78
C THR A 168 -5.53 -20.68 19.58
N LEU A 169 -4.41 -20.01 19.39
CA LEU A 169 -3.11 -20.65 19.18
C LEU A 169 -2.71 -21.52 20.36
N GLU A 170 -2.82 -21.01 21.58
CA GLU A 170 -2.48 -21.76 22.80
C GLU A 170 -3.28 -23.07 22.91
N ARG A 171 -4.53 -23.09 22.49
CA ARG A 171 -5.42 -24.25 22.60
C ARG A 171 -5.20 -25.28 21.50
N ILE A 172 -4.82 -24.87 20.30
CA ILE A 172 -4.62 -25.79 19.17
C ILE A 172 -3.19 -26.29 19.03
N VAL A 173 -2.21 -25.67 19.72
CA VAL A 173 -0.78 -26.05 19.64
C VAL A 173 -0.55 -27.56 19.74
N PRO A 174 -1.19 -28.33 20.63
CA PRO A 174 -0.97 -29.77 20.73
C PRO A 174 -1.30 -30.54 19.44
N VAL A 175 -2.21 -30.04 18.63
CA VAL A 175 -2.57 -30.65 17.32
C VAL A 175 -1.79 -29.99 16.18
N LEU A 176 -1.69 -28.68 16.21
CA LEU A 176 -0.97 -27.87 15.22
C LEU A 176 0.50 -28.30 15.06
N ARG A 177 1.18 -28.53 16.16
CA ARG A 177 2.61 -28.87 16.21
C ARG A 177 2.89 -30.34 16.56
N ARG A 178 1.88 -31.20 16.42
CA ARG A 178 2.02 -32.63 16.75
C ARG A 178 3.19 -33.32 16.04
N PRO A 179 3.42 -33.13 14.73
CA PRO A 179 4.57 -33.75 14.07
C PRO A 179 5.91 -33.32 14.65
N GLN A 180 6.04 -32.05 15.03
CA GLN A 180 7.25 -31.48 15.62
C GLN A 180 7.48 -32.03 17.04
N PHE A 181 6.42 -32.15 17.85
CA PHE A 181 6.52 -32.77 19.17
C PHE A 181 6.90 -34.23 19.11
N GLU A 182 6.32 -35.00 18.15
CA GLU A 182 6.70 -36.39 17.95
C GLU A 182 8.15 -36.55 17.46
N ALA A 183 8.61 -35.64 16.60
CA ALA A 183 10.02 -35.61 16.16
C ALA A 183 10.96 -35.27 17.33
N ALA A 184 10.61 -34.26 18.14
CA ALA A 184 11.40 -33.91 19.33
C ALA A 184 11.43 -35.05 20.34
N LYS A 185 10.32 -35.74 20.54
CA LYS A 185 10.23 -36.92 21.43
C LYS A 185 11.18 -38.03 20.95
N ARG A 186 11.13 -38.40 19.68
CA ARG A 186 12.05 -39.41 19.11
C ARG A 186 13.52 -39.03 19.31
N MET A 187 13.88 -37.78 19.03
CA MET A 187 15.25 -37.30 19.24
C MET A 187 15.68 -37.43 20.71
N LEU A 188 14.81 -37.09 21.66
CA LEU A 188 15.13 -37.23 23.09
C LEU A 188 15.24 -38.69 23.50
N GLU A 189 14.44 -39.58 22.94
CA GLU A 189 14.56 -41.03 23.14
C GLU A 189 15.87 -41.58 22.58
N GLU A 190 16.32 -41.11 21.40
CA GLU A 190 17.60 -41.45 20.78
C GLU A 190 18.76 -40.97 21.67
N ILE A 191 18.77 -39.72 22.14
CA ILE A 191 19.77 -39.18 23.08
C ILE A 191 19.77 -39.97 24.38
N ALA A 192 18.58 -40.35 24.86
CA ALA A 192 18.48 -41.17 26.08
C ALA A 192 19.07 -42.55 25.90
N ALA A 193 18.96 -43.16 24.72
CA ALA A 193 19.53 -44.47 24.40
C ALA A 193 21.06 -44.44 24.27
N GLU A 194 21.66 -43.29 23.92
CA GLU A 194 23.13 -43.12 23.90
C GLU A 194 23.77 -43.08 25.28
N GLY A 195 22.97 -42.97 26.35
CA GLY A 195 23.40 -43.06 27.72
C GLY A 195 23.49 -41.73 28.48
N VAL A 196 23.99 -41.80 29.70
CA VAL A 196 23.97 -40.69 30.67
C VAL A 196 24.76 -39.48 30.20
N GLU A 197 25.90 -39.69 29.58
CA GLU A 197 26.75 -38.60 29.14
C GLU A 197 26.12 -37.83 27.99
N ALA A 198 25.43 -38.46 27.05
CA ALA A 198 24.69 -37.80 25.96
C ALA A 198 23.56 -36.94 26.51
N LYS A 199 22.77 -37.44 27.46
CA LYS A 199 21.74 -36.68 28.17
C LYS A 199 22.32 -35.43 28.85
N ARG A 200 23.46 -35.60 29.52
CA ARG A 200 24.15 -34.52 30.25
C ARG A 200 24.66 -33.45 29.30
N GLN A 201 25.24 -33.83 28.17
CA GLN A 201 25.76 -32.92 27.17
C GLN A 201 24.61 -32.15 26.50
N PHE A 202 23.51 -32.79 26.16
CA PHE A 202 22.33 -32.16 25.63
C PHE A 202 21.72 -31.12 26.60
N ALA A 203 21.53 -31.49 27.86
CA ALA A 203 21.01 -30.59 28.89
C ALA A 203 21.93 -29.38 29.13
N LEU A 204 23.27 -29.61 29.11
CA LEU A 204 24.26 -28.55 29.20
C LEU A 204 24.20 -27.60 28.00
N HIS A 205 24.06 -28.15 26.81
CA HIS A 205 23.88 -27.37 25.59
C HIS A 205 22.64 -26.48 25.67
N CYS A 206 21.50 -27.02 26.06
CA CYS A 206 20.24 -26.28 26.24
C CYS A 206 20.40 -25.13 27.27
N ARG A 207 21.09 -25.39 28.39
CA ARG A 207 21.37 -24.39 29.41
C ARG A 207 22.23 -23.23 28.89
N ASN A 208 23.33 -23.54 28.23
CA ASN A 208 24.26 -22.54 27.70
C ASN A 208 23.62 -21.69 26.62
N PHE A 209 22.72 -22.27 25.85
CA PHE A 209 21.98 -21.54 24.84
C PHE A 209 20.93 -20.61 25.45
N ALA A 210 20.18 -21.07 26.46
CA ALA A 210 19.24 -20.24 27.21
C ALA A 210 19.91 -19.05 27.89
N GLU A 211 21.12 -19.27 28.45
CA GLU A 211 21.94 -18.22 29.04
C GLU A 211 22.35 -17.15 28.01
N LYS A 212 22.81 -17.57 26.82
CA LYS A 212 23.15 -16.65 25.72
C LYS A 212 21.99 -15.78 25.27
N LEU A 213 20.78 -16.29 25.34
CA LEU A 213 19.55 -15.56 24.97
C LEU A 213 19.03 -14.65 26.09
N GLY A 214 19.65 -14.67 27.30
CA GLY A 214 19.20 -13.90 28.45
C GLY A 214 17.84 -14.33 29.03
N HIS A 215 17.40 -15.54 28.74
CA HIS A 215 16.12 -16.08 29.17
C HIS A 215 16.22 -16.80 30.54
N THR A 216 16.25 -16.06 31.63
CA THR A 216 16.39 -16.57 33.00
C THR A 216 15.39 -17.67 33.41
N ARG A 217 14.21 -17.70 32.84
CA ARG A 217 13.21 -18.76 33.08
C ARG A 217 13.61 -20.08 32.42
N TRP A 218 14.18 -20.03 31.23
CA TRP A 218 14.66 -21.20 30.48
C TRP A 218 15.95 -21.75 31.03
N GLU A 219 16.83 -20.88 31.47
CA GLU A 219 18.02 -21.26 32.21
C GLU A 219 17.67 -22.10 33.44
N ARG A 220 16.63 -21.72 34.19
CA ARG A 220 16.12 -22.49 35.32
C ARG A 220 15.56 -23.86 34.91
N VAL A 221 14.80 -23.94 33.84
CA VAL A 221 14.22 -25.19 33.31
C VAL A 221 15.34 -26.11 32.81
N ALA A 222 16.25 -25.61 31.97
CA ALA A 222 17.35 -26.37 31.44
C ALA A 222 18.32 -26.82 32.55
N SER A 223 18.52 -25.99 33.58
CA SER A 223 19.31 -26.36 34.79
C SER A 223 18.63 -27.43 35.64
N ALA A 224 17.30 -27.39 35.78
CA ALA A 224 16.56 -28.43 36.47
C ALA A 224 16.60 -29.76 35.72
N MET A 225 16.48 -29.75 34.38
CA MET A 225 16.66 -30.94 33.54
C MET A 225 18.09 -31.51 33.69
N PHE A 226 19.10 -30.64 33.61
CA PHE A 226 20.50 -31.05 33.79
C PHE A 226 20.73 -31.69 35.14
N ALA A 227 20.19 -31.10 36.22
CA ALA A 227 20.29 -31.63 37.57
C ALA A 227 19.60 -32.99 37.72
N SER A 228 18.37 -33.12 37.18
CA SER A 228 17.59 -34.35 37.20
C SER A 228 18.32 -35.48 36.46
N TRP A 229 18.79 -35.25 35.25
CA TRP A 229 19.51 -36.24 34.45
C TRP A 229 20.91 -36.56 35.00
N SER A 230 21.54 -35.62 35.70
CA SER A 230 22.83 -35.86 36.35
C SER A 230 22.70 -36.67 37.64
N GLN A 231 21.57 -36.57 38.35
CA GLN A 231 21.34 -37.28 39.59
C GLN A 231 20.71 -38.66 39.42
N ASN A 232 19.98 -38.89 38.31
CA ASN A 232 19.28 -40.13 38.08
C ASN A 232 19.44 -40.58 36.60
N PRO A 233 20.58 -41.27 36.28
CA PRO A 233 20.88 -41.67 34.90
C PRO A 233 19.93 -42.70 34.31
N ASP A 234 19.15 -43.42 35.14
CA ASP A 234 18.19 -44.45 34.72
C ASP A 234 16.79 -43.91 34.46
N LEU A 235 16.59 -42.59 34.54
CA LEU A 235 15.35 -41.95 34.17
C LEU A 235 15.07 -42.15 32.65
N ALA A 236 14.20 -43.13 32.38
CA ALA A 236 13.81 -43.53 31.05
C ALA A 236 12.71 -42.60 30.46
N VAL A 237 12.15 -42.96 29.35
CA VAL A 237 11.13 -42.35 28.47
C VAL A 237 10.11 -41.39 29.12
N ASN A 238 9.82 -41.53 30.42
CA ASN A 238 8.92 -40.64 31.18
C ASN A 238 9.39 -39.18 31.22
N ASP A 239 10.67 -38.95 31.18
CA ASP A 239 11.22 -37.59 31.19
C ASP A 239 11.08 -36.88 29.87
N ALA A 240 11.08 -37.64 28.75
CA ALA A 240 10.76 -37.10 27.45
C ALA A 240 9.30 -36.60 27.39
N ASP A 241 8.36 -37.34 28.01
CA ASP A 241 6.96 -36.94 28.09
C ASP A 241 6.76 -35.72 29.02
N GLU A 242 7.48 -35.63 30.14
CA GLU A 242 7.47 -34.42 30.99
C GLU A 242 8.10 -33.23 30.28
N PHE A 243 9.19 -33.42 29.57
CA PHE A 243 9.81 -32.40 28.76
C PHE A 243 8.87 -31.92 27.63
N ILE A 244 8.19 -32.82 26.94
CA ILE A 244 7.19 -32.50 25.95
C ILE A 244 5.98 -31.77 26.57
N LYS A 245 5.53 -32.15 27.76
CA LYS A 245 4.49 -31.40 28.51
C LYS A 245 4.96 -29.98 28.83
N LEU A 246 6.19 -29.82 29.25
CA LEU A 246 6.79 -28.52 29.54
C LEU A 246 6.90 -27.68 28.27
N LEU A 247 7.31 -28.27 27.17
CA LEU A 247 7.30 -27.66 25.84
C LEU A 247 5.90 -27.18 25.44
N ARG A 248 4.87 -28.01 25.63
CA ARG A 248 3.49 -27.66 25.34
C ARG A 248 2.96 -26.52 26.21
N SER A 249 3.39 -26.44 27.48
CA SER A 249 2.97 -25.38 28.39
C SER A 249 3.65 -24.04 28.17
N HIS A 250 4.71 -23.99 27.35
CA HIS A 250 5.57 -22.81 27.20
C HIS A 250 6.02 -22.54 25.76
N THR A 251 5.18 -22.88 24.80
CA THR A 251 5.50 -22.90 23.35
C THR A 251 6.07 -21.60 22.78
N GLN A 252 5.67 -20.45 23.27
CA GLN A 252 6.17 -19.16 22.77
C GLN A 252 7.65 -18.91 23.06
N ASN A 253 8.18 -19.48 24.12
CA ASN A 253 9.54 -19.16 24.60
C ASN A 253 10.56 -20.30 24.39
N PHE A 254 10.12 -21.51 24.04
CA PHE A 254 10.99 -22.70 23.92
C PHE A 254 11.58 -22.90 22.55
N THR A 255 11.08 -22.18 21.64
CA THR A 255 11.31 -22.29 20.22
C THR A 255 12.78 -22.19 19.81
N PRO A 256 13.57 -21.21 20.27
CA PRO A 256 14.98 -21.10 19.91
C PRO A 256 15.82 -22.30 20.35
N LEU A 257 15.51 -22.88 21.50
CA LEU A 257 16.26 -24.00 22.06
C LEU A 257 16.10 -25.29 21.26
N LEU A 258 14.87 -25.60 20.85
CA LEU A 258 14.59 -26.76 20.02
C LEU A 258 15.07 -26.58 18.59
N GLN A 259 14.99 -25.39 18.05
CA GLN A 259 15.52 -25.10 16.73
C GLN A 259 17.01 -25.34 16.65
N HIS A 260 17.76 -24.87 17.65
CA HIS A 260 19.20 -25.10 17.72
C HIS A 260 19.54 -26.59 17.88
N ALA A 261 18.67 -27.33 18.59
CA ALA A 261 18.84 -28.78 18.78
C ALA A 261 18.44 -29.61 17.53
N LEU A 262 17.49 -29.12 16.72
CA LEU A 262 16.98 -29.85 15.56
C LEU A 262 17.67 -29.48 14.24
N ASP A 263 18.04 -28.23 14.02
CA ASP A 263 18.86 -27.76 12.88
C ASP A 263 18.89 -26.21 12.88
N GLU A 264 20.05 -25.61 12.93
CA GLU A 264 20.22 -24.13 12.86
C GLU A 264 19.73 -23.49 11.56
N ARG A 265 19.44 -24.29 10.52
CA ARG A 265 19.10 -23.83 9.17
C ARG A 265 17.62 -23.87 8.83
N LYS A 266 16.77 -24.43 9.69
CA LYS A 266 15.33 -24.53 9.44
C LYS A 266 14.54 -23.48 10.22
N PRO A 267 13.43 -22.95 9.64
CA PRO A 267 12.52 -22.12 10.39
C PRO A 267 12.09 -22.84 11.66
N ASN A 268 11.98 -22.09 12.74
CA ASN A 268 11.64 -22.63 14.03
C ASN A 268 10.24 -23.30 14.03
N PRO A 269 10.13 -24.64 14.12
CA PRO A 269 8.86 -25.35 13.97
C PRO A 269 7.90 -25.16 15.14
N PHE A 270 8.36 -24.52 16.25
CA PHE A 270 7.56 -24.27 17.44
C PHE A 270 7.18 -22.81 17.62
N MET A 271 7.67 -21.92 16.76
CA MET A 271 7.31 -20.52 16.83
C MET A 271 5.84 -20.34 16.50
N LEU A 272 5.17 -19.58 17.35
CA LEU A 272 3.82 -19.11 17.08
C LEU A 272 3.88 -17.66 16.59
N PRO A 273 3.02 -17.26 15.67
CA PRO A 273 2.95 -15.89 15.23
C PRO A 273 2.53 -14.96 16.36
N HIS A 274 3.04 -13.73 16.34
CA HIS A 274 2.60 -12.66 17.22
C HIS A 274 1.92 -11.57 16.43
N GLN A 275 0.77 -11.12 16.92
CA GLN A 275 0.04 -10.01 16.34
C GLN A 275 0.67 -8.68 16.77
N HIS A 276 0.97 -7.83 15.80
CA HIS A 276 1.53 -6.48 15.96
C HIS A 276 0.61 -5.47 15.32
N GLU A 277 -0.01 -4.62 16.13
CA GLU A 277 -0.95 -3.61 15.66
C GLU A 277 -0.26 -2.28 15.40
N PHE A 278 -0.72 -1.60 14.38
CA PHE A 278 -0.32 -0.22 14.05
C PHE A 278 -1.55 0.60 13.66
N ASN A 279 -1.45 1.92 13.76
CA ASN A 279 -2.55 2.78 13.38
C ASN A 279 -2.72 2.82 11.87
N ARG A 280 -3.99 2.88 11.45
CA ARG A 280 -4.35 3.07 10.05
C ARG A 280 -3.83 4.42 9.54
N LEU A 281 -3.29 4.44 8.32
CA LEU A 281 -2.94 5.68 7.64
C LEU A 281 -4.21 6.53 7.40
N ASN A 282 -4.19 7.77 7.89
CA ASN A 282 -5.20 8.77 7.56
C ASN A 282 -4.52 9.90 6.78
N LEU A 283 -4.99 10.13 5.56
CA LEU A 283 -4.52 11.21 4.69
C LEU A 283 -5.56 12.33 4.64
N SER A 284 -5.09 13.56 4.65
CA SER A 284 -5.95 14.73 4.41
C SER A 284 -6.51 14.74 2.98
N TYR A 285 -7.67 15.34 2.79
CA TYR A 285 -8.35 15.54 1.50
C TYR A 285 -8.74 14.25 0.76
N VAL A 286 -8.81 13.11 1.44
CA VAL A 286 -9.27 11.84 0.89
C VAL A 286 -10.18 11.11 1.88
N VAL A 287 -10.99 10.18 1.37
CA VAL A 287 -11.72 9.21 2.19
C VAL A 287 -11.07 7.83 2.02
N MET A 288 -10.85 7.12 3.14
CA MET A 288 -10.21 5.81 3.14
C MET A 288 -11.21 4.66 3.35
N SER A 289 -12.46 4.98 3.67
CA SER A 289 -13.52 3.98 3.88
C SER A 289 -13.91 3.29 2.58
N LYS A 290 -13.83 1.95 2.53
CA LYS A 290 -14.24 1.15 1.37
C LYS A 290 -15.66 1.46 0.90
N ARG A 291 -16.62 1.63 1.84
CA ARG A 291 -18.03 1.94 1.49
C ARG A 291 -18.14 3.28 0.76
N LYS A 292 -17.42 4.30 1.21
CA LYS A 292 -17.44 5.62 0.58
C LYS A 292 -16.72 5.60 -0.77
N LEU A 293 -15.65 4.82 -0.91
CA LEU A 293 -14.99 4.63 -2.20
C LEU A 293 -15.89 3.89 -3.20
N ILE A 294 -16.64 2.87 -2.76
CA ILE A 294 -17.67 2.20 -3.56
C ILE A 294 -18.70 3.22 -4.03
N GLN A 295 -19.22 4.05 -3.12
CA GLN A 295 -20.22 5.06 -3.43
C GLN A 295 -19.72 6.07 -4.48
N LEU A 296 -18.47 6.54 -4.39
CA LEU A 296 -17.87 7.42 -5.40
C LEU A 296 -17.85 6.80 -6.81
N VAL A 297 -17.58 5.49 -6.87
CA VAL A 297 -17.54 4.75 -8.16
C VAL A 297 -18.94 4.49 -8.68
N ASP A 298 -19.86 4.00 -7.86
CA ASP A 298 -21.21 3.59 -8.25
C ASP A 298 -22.05 4.82 -8.67
N GLU A 299 -21.91 5.93 -7.97
CA GLU A 299 -22.57 7.20 -8.28
C GLU A 299 -21.83 8.03 -9.35
N LYS A 300 -20.73 7.50 -9.92
CA LYS A 300 -19.98 8.12 -11.02
C LYS A 300 -19.36 9.49 -10.70
N HIS A 301 -18.98 9.71 -9.45
CA HIS A 301 -18.20 10.89 -9.06
C HIS A 301 -16.74 10.79 -9.52
N VAL A 302 -16.28 9.57 -9.75
CA VAL A 302 -14.96 9.22 -10.32
C VAL A 302 -15.13 8.21 -11.45
N ASP A 303 -14.12 8.09 -12.33
CA ASP A 303 -14.18 7.24 -13.53
C ASP A 303 -14.01 5.72 -13.23
N GLY A 304 -13.74 5.37 -11.97
CA GLY A 304 -13.56 3.99 -11.52
C GLY A 304 -12.53 3.87 -10.40
N TRP A 305 -12.21 2.63 -10.02
CA TRP A 305 -11.24 2.33 -8.96
C TRP A 305 -9.82 2.80 -9.27
N ASP A 306 -9.47 2.93 -10.54
CA ASP A 306 -8.19 3.41 -11.05
C ASP A 306 -8.20 4.90 -11.45
N ASP A 307 -9.24 5.65 -11.07
CA ASP A 307 -9.26 7.10 -11.28
C ASP A 307 -8.06 7.74 -10.58
N PRO A 308 -7.27 8.58 -11.27
CA PRO A 308 -6.09 9.24 -10.69
C PRO A 308 -6.34 10.11 -9.45
N ARG A 309 -7.59 10.42 -9.14
CA ARG A 309 -8.00 11.17 -7.92
C ARG A 309 -8.28 10.27 -6.71
N MET A 310 -8.39 8.95 -6.95
CA MET A 310 -8.68 7.96 -5.91
C MET A 310 -7.41 7.61 -5.11
N PRO A 311 -7.51 7.43 -3.78
CA PRO A 311 -6.38 7.03 -2.94
C PRO A 311 -6.06 5.53 -3.01
N THR A 312 -6.54 4.85 -4.03
CA THR A 312 -6.23 3.44 -4.30
C THR A 312 -4.85 3.32 -4.92
N LEU A 313 -4.14 2.22 -4.67
CA LEU A 313 -2.82 1.98 -5.29
C LEU A 313 -2.89 1.96 -6.82
N VAL A 314 -3.99 1.44 -7.39
CA VAL A 314 -4.18 1.44 -8.85
C VAL A 314 -4.45 2.86 -9.39
N GLY A 315 -5.18 3.70 -8.63
CA GLY A 315 -5.39 5.11 -8.97
C GLY A 315 -4.09 5.93 -8.86
N LEU A 316 -3.36 5.77 -7.77
CA LEU A 316 -2.05 6.41 -7.58
C LEU A 316 -1.06 6.00 -8.68
N ARG A 317 -0.99 4.71 -9.03
CA ARG A 317 -0.15 4.22 -10.13
C ARG A 317 -0.53 4.87 -11.45
N ARG A 318 -1.82 4.95 -11.80
CA ARG A 318 -2.30 5.60 -13.01
C ARG A 318 -2.04 7.12 -13.01
N ARG A 319 -2.06 7.74 -11.83
CA ARG A 319 -1.67 9.15 -11.66
C ARG A 319 -0.17 9.38 -11.87
N GLY A 320 0.66 8.35 -11.80
CA GLY A 320 2.09 8.43 -12.04
C GLY A 320 2.97 8.22 -10.80
N TYR A 321 2.38 7.83 -9.67
CA TYR A 321 3.16 7.42 -8.50
C TYR A 321 4.02 6.21 -8.83
N THR A 322 5.19 6.16 -8.24
CA THR A 322 6.15 5.08 -8.38
C THR A 322 6.19 4.24 -7.10
N PRO A 323 6.59 2.97 -7.18
CA PRO A 323 6.84 2.17 -5.98
C PRO A 323 7.79 2.85 -5.00
N GLN A 324 8.87 3.44 -5.52
CA GLN A 324 9.88 4.11 -4.73
C GLN A 324 9.34 5.35 -4.00
N ALA A 325 8.47 6.13 -4.65
CA ALA A 325 7.83 7.27 -4.00
C ALA A 325 6.90 6.84 -2.86
N ILE A 326 6.17 5.72 -3.04
CA ILE A 326 5.30 5.17 -2.00
C ILE A 326 6.14 4.62 -0.84
N GLN A 327 7.22 3.88 -1.12
CA GLN A 327 8.15 3.39 -0.11
C GLN A 327 8.78 4.55 0.68
N LEU A 328 9.29 5.56 -0.03
CA LEU A 328 9.85 6.77 0.59
C LEU A 328 8.84 7.51 1.48
N PHE A 329 7.58 7.59 1.04
CA PHE A 329 6.51 8.15 1.84
C PHE A 329 6.29 7.35 3.12
N MET A 330 6.20 6.01 3.03
CA MET A 330 6.03 5.13 4.19
C MET A 330 7.20 5.21 5.17
N GLU A 331 8.43 5.30 4.67
CA GLU A 331 9.63 5.51 5.50
C GLU A 331 9.57 6.84 6.26
N ARG A 332 9.11 7.91 5.62
CA ARG A 332 9.02 9.25 6.23
C ARG A 332 7.98 9.33 7.34
N ILE A 333 6.83 8.72 7.13
CA ILE A 333 5.75 8.77 8.13
C ILE A 333 5.96 7.78 9.27
N GLY A 334 6.69 6.68 9.00
CA GLY A 334 6.94 5.60 9.96
C GLY A 334 5.68 4.84 10.35
N VAL A 335 5.83 3.92 11.32
CA VAL A 335 4.74 3.11 11.87
C VAL A 335 4.53 3.50 13.33
N SER A 336 3.28 3.76 13.73
CA SER A 336 2.92 4.18 15.07
C SER A 336 1.55 3.63 15.48
N LYS A 337 1.32 3.43 16.78
CA LYS A 337 -0.03 3.18 17.33
C LYS A 337 -0.85 4.45 17.55
N SER A 338 -0.22 5.63 17.52
CA SER A 338 -0.90 6.91 17.71
C SER A 338 -1.71 7.32 16.48
N LEU A 339 -2.93 7.81 16.70
CA LEU A 339 -3.75 8.36 15.63
C LEU A 339 -3.09 9.61 15.05
N GLN A 340 -2.73 9.57 13.78
CA GLN A 340 -2.12 10.69 13.08
C GLN A 340 -2.85 10.97 11.78
N TRP A 341 -2.98 12.25 11.45
CA TRP A 341 -3.40 12.71 10.13
C TRP A 341 -2.18 13.21 9.38
N ILE A 342 -1.88 12.56 8.27
CA ILE A 342 -0.77 12.92 7.38
C ILE A 342 -1.30 13.85 6.30
N ASP A 343 -0.62 14.98 6.10
CA ASP A 343 -0.99 15.89 5.01
C ASP A 343 -0.70 15.20 3.66
N TYR A 344 -1.65 15.30 2.74
CA TYR A 344 -1.52 14.79 1.38
C TYR A 344 -0.29 15.36 0.66
N ALA A 345 0.10 16.59 0.99
CA ALA A 345 1.32 17.22 0.48
C ALA A 345 2.60 16.42 0.80
N THR A 346 2.63 15.66 1.92
CA THR A 346 3.76 14.78 2.26
C THR A 346 3.91 13.64 1.26
N LEU A 347 2.78 13.05 0.83
CA LEU A 347 2.75 12.02 -0.22
C LEU A 347 3.19 12.60 -1.57
N GLU A 348 2.69 13.79 -1.93
CA GLU A 348 3.10 14.49 -3.14
C GLU A 348 4.58 14.87 -3.13
N GLN A 349 5.13 15.25 -1.96
CA GLN A 349 6.55 15.60 -1.84
C GLN A 349 7.45 14.37 -2.06
N ALA A 350 7.06 13.21 -1.54
CA ALA A 350 7.79 11.96 -1.81
C ALA A 350 7.83 11.63 -3.32
N LEU A 351 6.73 11.90 -4.04
CA LEU A 351 6.70 11.74 -5.49
C LEU A 351 7.58 12.74 -6.23
N ARG A 352 7.59 14.02 -5.81
CA ARG A 352 8.49 15.05 -6.39
C ARG A 352 9.95 14.65 -6.25
N ASP A 353 10.34 14.24 -5.05
CA ASP A 353 11.73 13.88 -4.75
C ASP A 353 12.21 12.68 -5.58
N ASP A 354 11.36 11.68 -5.73
CA ASP A 354 11.66 10.53 -6.57
C ASP A 354 11.77 10.92 -8.06
N LEU A 355 10.80 11.65 -8.58
CA LEU A 355 10.75 12.01 -9.99
C LEU A 355 11.79 13.06 -10.37
N ASP A 356 12.19 13.98 -9.47
CA ASP A 356 13.21 14.98 -9.76
C ASP A 356 14.54 14.34 -10.15
N SER A 357 14.86 13.24 -9.51
CA SER A 357 16.10 12.50 -9.75
C SER A 357 16.10 11.66 -11.02
N ARG A 358 14.92 11.30 -11.58
CA ARG A 358 14.81 10.26 -12.61
C ARG A 358 14.09 10.68 -13.87
N ALA A 359 13.11 11.59 -13.77
CA ALA A 359 12.25 11.91 -14.89
C ALA A 359 12.99 12.73 -15.95
N PRO A 360 13.04 12.29 -17.21
CA PRO A 360 13.53 13.11 -18.31
C PRO A 360 12.70 14.40 -18.41
N ARG A 361 13.38 15.50 -18.74
CA ARG A 361 12.72 16.78 -18.99
C ARG A 361 12.17 16.78 -20.42
N ALA A 362 10.97 17.32 -20.59
CA ALA A 362 10.33 17.50 -21.87
C ALA A 362 9.64 18.87 -21.91
N THR A 363 9.37 19.35 -23.11
CA THR A 363 8.62 20.59 -23.28
C THR A 363 7.18 20.31 -23.68
N ALA A 364 6.24 20.92 -22.95
CA ALA A 364 4.84 20.91 -23.28
C ALA A 364 4.26 22.30 -23.09
N VAL A 365 3.36 22.71 -23.99
CA VAL A 365 2.60 23.95 -23.90
C VAL A 365 1.15 23.57 -23.63
N LEU A 366 0.70 23.81 -22.39
CA LEU A 366 -0.59 23.33 -21.90
C LEU A 366 -1.77 24.17 -22.39
N ARG A 367 -1.61 25.49 -22.36
CA ARG A 367 -2.59 26.47 -22.88
C ARG A 367 -1.95 27.25 -24.01
N PRO A 368 -1.93 26.69 -25.23
CA PRO A 368 -1.14 27.24 -26.32
C PRO A 368 -1.75 28.53 -26.88
N ILE A 369 -0.88 29.52 -27.08
CA ILE A 369 -1.10 30.69 -27.93
C ILE A 369 0.01 30.74 -28.97
N LYS A 370 -0.32 31.13 -30.20
CA LYS A 370 0.66 31.21 -31.27
C LYS A 370 1.53 32.45 -31.12
N LEU A 371 2.86 32.27 -31.26
CA LEU A 371 3.86 33.33 -31.36
C LEU A 371 4.48 33.31 -32.77
N ILE A 372 4.42 34.42 -33.49
CA ILE A 372 5.04 34.58 -34.80
C ILE A 372 6.21 35.54 -34.69
N LEU A 373 7.40 35.10 -35.14
CA LEU A 373 8.58 35.92 -35.21
C LEU A 373 8.68 36.59 -36.60
N ASP A 374 8.23 37.84 -36.66
CA ASP A 374 8.05 38.54 -37.95
C ASP A 374 9.37 38.69 -38.75
N ASN A 375 10.49 38.85 -38.07
CA ASN A 375 11.82 39.02 -38.66
C ASN A 375 12.64 37.71 -38.73
N TYR A 376 12.06 36.53 -38.41
CA TYR A 376 12.76 35.25 -38.56
C TYR A 376 12.63 34.75 -40.02
N PRO A 377 13.73 34.41 -40.72
CA PRO A 377 13.68 33.95 -42.10
C PRO A 377 12.86 32.66 -42.23
N ALA A 378 11.96 32.62 -43.23
CA ALA A 378 11.03 31.51 -43.40
C ALA A 378 11.71 30.19 -43.79
N ASP A 379 12.87 30.26 -44.42
CA ASP A 379 13.69 29.15 -44.90
C ASP A 379 14.78 28.73 -43.93
N LYS A 380 14.92 29.43 -42.81
CA LYS A 380 15.93 29.11 -41.79
C LYS A 380 15.46 27.98 -40.89
N ALA A 381 16.19 26.88 -40.90
CA ALA A 381 16.02 25.77 -39.97
C ALA A 381 17.26 25.66 -39.07
N GLU A 382 17.07 25.58 -37.78
CA GLU A 382 18.10 25.34 -36.78
C GLU A 382 17.57 24.58 -35.57
N ASP A 383 18.44 23.78 -34.97
CA ASP A 383 18.07 23.02 -33.77
C ASP A 383 18.54 23.72 -32.51
N CYS A 384 17.69 23.76 -31.52
CA CYS A 384 18.06 24.05 -30.14
C CYS A 384 18.39 22.74 -29.42
N VAL A 385 19.59 22.65 -28.88
CA VAL A 385 20.08 21.48 -28.13
C VAL A 385 19.79 21.68 -26.65
N ILE A 386 19.04 20.78 -26.08
CA ILE A 386 18.52 20.87 -24.73
C ILE A 386 18.90 19.60 -23.96
N PRO A 387 19.46 19.67 -22.75
CA PRO A 387 19.73 18.47 -21.96
C PRO A 387 18.45 17.74 -21.60
N VAL A 388 18.48 16.41 -21.68
CA VAL A 388 17.35 15.57 -21.23
C VAL A 388 17.16 15.70 -19.72
N HIS A 389 18.27 15.84 -18.97
CA HIS A 389 18.20 16.10 -17.53
C HIS A 389 19.34 17.06 -17.15
N PRO A 390 19.06 18.14 -16.39
CA PRO A 390 20.06 19.17 -16.12
C PRO A 390 21.24 18.69 -15.26
N GLN A 391 21.00 17.67 -14.40
CA GLN A 391 22.03 17.14 -13.49
C GLN A 391 22.57 15.77 -13.93
N LYS A 392 22.10 15.22 -15.07
CA LYS A 392 22.47 13.90 -15.57
C LYS A 392 22.87 13.96 -17.03
N PRO A 393 24.11 14.41 -17.34
CA PRO A 393 24.60 14.51 -18.71
C PRO A 393 24.59 13.18 -19.48
N GLU A 394 24.68 12.06 -18.75
CA GLU A 394 24.60 10.70 -19.29
C GLU A 394 23.25 10.37 -19.95
N MET A 395 22.19 11.08 -19.60
CA MET A 395 20.88 10.95 -20.27
C MET A 395 20.87 11.59 -21.66
N GLY A 396 21.91 12.35 -22.02
CA GLY A 396 22.09 12.95 -23.33
C GLY A 396 21.29 14.23 -23.53
N VAL A 397 21.05 14.54 -24.80
CA VAL A 397 20.40 15.78 -25.25
C VAL A 397 19.24 15.46 -26.19
N ARG A 398 18.26 16.34 -26.20
CA ARG A 398 17.15 16.37 -27.17
C ARG A 398 17.31 17.59 -28.10
N ARG A 399 16.83 17.50 -29.32
CA ARG A 399 16.87 18.55 -30.31
C ARG A 399 15.45 19.00 -30.64
N ILE A 400 15.22 20.30 -30.49
CA ILE A 400 13.95 20.91 -30.83
C ILE A 400 14.19 21.88 -31.96
N PRO A 401 13.58 21.71 -33.15
CA PRO A 401 13.73 22.63 -34.26
C PRO A 401 13.15 24.01 -33.92
N PHE A 402 13.90 25.06 -34.20
CA PHE A 402 13.47 26.44 -34.01
C PHE A 402 13.02 27.02 -35.33
N GLY A 403 11.91 27.71 -35.35
CA GLY A 403 11.34 28.28 -36.55
C GLY A 403 10.57 29.58 -36.29
N ARG A 404 9.92 30.07 -37.34
CA ARG A 404 9.20 31.33 -37.33
C ARG A 404 7.90 31.27 -36.47
N GLU A 405 7.21 30.15 -36.47
CA GLU A 405 5.94 29.97 -35.76
C GLU A 405 6.12 29.05 -34.55
N LEU A 406 5.76 29.52 -33.40
CA LEU A 406 5.95 28.84 -32.11
C LEU A 406 4.63 28.80 -31.32
N TRP A 407 4.51 27.80 -30.46
CA TRP A 407 3.54 27.78 -29.38
C TRP A 407 4.22 28.25 -28.09
N ILE A 408 3.53 29.12 -27.33
CA ILE A 408 3.92 29.53 -25.96
C ILE A 408 2.71 29.38 -25.05
N GLU A 409 2.91 29.38 -23.74
CA GLU A 409 1.79 29.42 -22.79
C GLU A 409 1.04 30.76 -22.88
N ALA A 410 -0.28 30.72 -22.92
CA ALA A 410 -1.10 31.91 -22.90
C ALA A 410 -0.79 32.81 -21.67
N ASP A 411 -0.50 32.18 -20.52
CA ASP A 411 -0.15 32.87 -19.27
C ASP A 411 1.24 33.54 -19.31
N ASP A 412 2.05 33.23 -20.29
CA ASP A 412 3.36 33.86 -20.51
C ASP A 412 3.27 35.16 -21.31
N PHE A 413 2.07 35.54 -21.78
CA PHE A 413 1.84 36.81 -22.47
C PHE A 413 0.73 37.63 -21.79
N MET A 414 0.91 38.94 -21.72
CA MET A 414 -0.10 39.90 -21.26
C MET A 414 -0.04 41.18 -22.07
N GLU A 415 -1.13 41.58 -22.71
CA GLU A 415 -1.22 42.78 -23.55
C GLU A 415 -1.01 44.06 -22.73
N ASN A 416 -1.77 44.20 -21.63
CA ASN A 416 -1.74 45.35 -20.73
C ASN A 416 -1.08 45.00 -19.42
N ALA A 417 0.22 44.74 -19.43
CA ALA A 417 0.96 44.25 -18.29
C ALA A 417 1.13 45.31 -17.18
N PRO A 418 0.92 44.96 -15.91
CA PRO A 418 1.31 45.82 -14.77
C PRO A 418 2.84 45.86 -14.63
N ALA A 419 3.33 46.79 -13.77
CA ALA A 419 4.78 47.08 -13.66
C ALA A 419 5.58 45.90 -13.07
N ASP A 420 4.94 45.01 -12.34
CA ASP A 420 5.52 43.81 -11.73
C ASP A 420 5.39 42.54 -12.57
N TYR A 421 4.83 42.65 -13.77
CA TYR A 421 4.80 41.56 -14.74
C TYR A 421 6.08 41.52 -15.57
N PHE A 422 6.82 40.43 -15.51
CA PHE A 422 8.16 40.29 -16.13
C PHE A 422 8.19 39.28 -17.28
N ARG A 423 7.06 38.76 -17.72
CA ARG A 423 6.94 37.90 -18.90
C ARG A 423 6.69 38.73 -20.14
N LEU A 424 6.38 38.08 -21.26
CA LEU A 424 6.18 38.74 -22.54
C LEU A 424 4.98 39.68 -22.53
N SER A 425 5.17 40.94 -22.96
CA SER A 425 4.11 41.93 -23.00
C SER A 425 4.29 42.91 -24.13
N LEU A 426 3.24 43.62 -24.53
CA LEU A 426 3.33 44.77 -25.40
C LEU A 426 3.96 45.95 -24.67
N GLY A 427 4.65 46.78 -25.39
CA GLY A 427 5.15 48.07 -24.88
C GLY A 427 4.03 49.07 -24.64
N LYS A 428 4.25 50.01 -23.71
CA LYS A 428 3.35 51.13 -23.44
C LYS A 428 3.80 52.39 -24.17
N SER A 429 2.86 53.11 -24.80
CA SER A 429 3.10 54.45 -25.40
C SER A 429 4.32 54.54 -26.31
N GLY A 430 4.54 53.55 -27.21
CA GLY A 430 5.65 53.52 -28.15
C GLY A 430 6.98 52.97 -27.61
N ALA A 431 7.04 52.60 -26.33
CA ALA A 431 8.19 51.86 -25.79
C ALA A 431 8.06 50.38 -26.11
N PRO A 432 9.16 49.67 -26.40
CA PRO A 432 9.13 48.24 -26.67
C PRO A 432 8.68 47.46 -25.42
N GLY A 433 8.01 46.33 -25.62
CA GLY A 433 7.60 45.42 -24.56
C GLY A 433 8.77 44.74 -23.83
N ASN A 434 8.48 44.05 -22.75
CA ASN A 434 9.48 43.32 -21.98
C ASN A 434 10.25 42.33 -22.87
N PRO A 435 11.59 42.38 -22.91
CA PRO A 435 12.36 41.34 -23.57
C PRO A 435 12.32 40.06 -22.74
N VAL A 436 12.01 38.94 -23.39
CA VAL A 436 11.90 37.63 -22.72
C VAL A 436 12.75 36.62 -23.51
N ARG A 437 13.47 35.78 -22.79
CA ARG A 437 14.23 34.69 -23.39
C ARG A 437 13.32 33.49 -23.69
N LEU A 438 13.29 33.06 -24.91
CA LEU A 438 12.87 31.70 -25.27
C LEU A 438 13.97 30.74 -24.80
N ARG A 439 13.63 29.80 -23.90
CA ARG A 439 14.62 28.89 -23.29
C ARG A 439 15.45 28.20 -24.35
N PHE A 440 16.76 28.19 -24.19
CA PHE A 440 17.76 27.61 -25.11
C PHE A 440 17.73 28.17 -26.52
N ALA A 441 17.02 29.27 -26.78
CA ALA A 441 16.92 29.93 -28.08
C ALA A 441 17.33 31.42 -27.99
N TYR A 442 16.46 32.31 -28.37
CA TYR A 442 16.71 33.75 -28.51
C TYR A 442 15.93 34.60 -27.51
N VAL A 443 16.30 35.83 -27.36
CA VAL A 443 15.46 36.87 -26.73
C VAL A 443 14.48 37.41 -27.78
N VAL A 444 13.23 37.60 -27.37
CA VAL A 444 12.13 38.14 -28.20
C VAL A 444 11.47 39.34 -27.54
N ARG A 445 10.84 40.21 -28.33
CA ARG A 445 9.98 41.31 -27.90
C ARG A 445 8.69 41.30 -28.68
N ALA A 446 7.55 41.32 -27.96
CA ALA A 446 6.26 41.39 -28.61
C ALA A 446 6.03 42.78 -29.26
N THR A 447 5.42 42.78 -30.42
CA THR A 447 5.18 43.97 -31.24
C THR A 447 3.68 44.26 -31.41
N ARG A 448 2.86 43.25 -31.64
CA ARG A 448 1.41 43.37 -31.84
C ARG A 448 0.71 42.05 -31.57
N VAL A 449 -0.62 42.09 -31.48
CA VAL A 449 -1.46 40.91 -31.31
C VAL A 449 -2.56 40.84 -32.35
N GLU A 450 -3.04 39.62 -32.62
CA GLU A 450 -4.26 39.37 -33.35
C GLU A 450 -5.32 38.80 -32.38
N LYS A 451 -6.56 39.20 -32.57
CA LYS A 451 -7.69 38.79 -31.71
C LYS A 451 -8.80 38.16 -32.53
N ASP A 452 -9.53 37.25 -31.92
CA ASP A 452 -10.76 36.73 -32.46
C ASP A 452 -11.93 37.73 -32.32
N ALA A 453 -13.10 37.36 -32.88
CA ALA A 453 -14.30 38.19 -32.80
C ALA A 453 -14.81 38.43 -31.36
N ALA A 454 -14.41 37.60 -30.40
CA ALA A 454 -14.72 37.73 -28.96
C ALA A 454 -13.68 38.57 -28.19
N GLY A 455 -12.60 39.02 -28.86
CA GLY A 455 -11.55 39.81 -28.27
C GLY A 455 -10.45 39.00 -27.61
N ASN A 456 -10.46 37.66 -27.70
CA ASN A 456 -9.42 36.80 -27.18
C ASN A 456 -8.20 36.87 -28.10
N ILE A 457 -7.00 36.90 -27.51
CA ILE A 457 -5.74 36.91 -28.26
C ILE A 457 -5.51 35.53 -28.85
N THR A 458 -5.35 35.46 -30.16
CA THR A 458 -5.08 34.23 -30.93
C THR A 458 -3.64 34.12 -31.40
N VAL A 459 -3.00 35.26 -31.71
CA VAL A 459 -1.63 35.32 -32.16
C VAL A 459 -0.89 36.50 -31.49
N VAL A 460 0.30 36.25 -31.05
CA VAL A 460 1.26 37.27 -30.62
C VAL A 460 2.35 37.39 -31.68
N HIS A 461 2.60 38.59 -32.15
CA HIS A 461 3.71 38.89 -33.05
C HIS A 461 4.89 39.42 -32.25
N ALA A 462 6.10 39.02 -32.63
CA ALA A 462 7.31 39.43 -31.97
C ALA A 462 8.50 39.51 -32.93
N GLU A 463 9.51 40.26 -32.52
CA GLU A 463 10.82 40.26 -33.13
C GLU A 463 11.81 39.45 -32.28
N TYR A 464 12.60 38.58 -32.90
CA TYR A 464 13.73 37.93 -32.25
C TYR A 464 15.00 38.76 -32.41
N LEU A 465 15.91 38.67 -31.47
CA LEU A 465 17.19 39.36 -31.46
C LEU A 465 18.29 38.35 -31.83
N PRO A 466 18.80 38.37 -33.08
CA PRO A 466 19.68 37.31 -33.61
C PRO A 466 20.95 37.09 -32.82
N GLU A 467 21.54 38.18 -32.27
CA GLU A 467 22.78 38.15 -31.49
C GLU A 467 22.63 37.44 -30.15
N THR A 468 21.40 37.26 -29.66
CA THR A 468 21.11 36.74 -28.32
C THR A 468 20.99 35.22 -28.26
N ARG A 469 21.38 34.49 -29.29
CA ARG A 469 21.28 33.01 -29.33
C ARG A 469 21.94 32.39 -28.10
N SER A 470 21.26 31.48 -27.45
CA SER A 470 21.81 30.74 -26.31
C SER A 470 23.05 29.95 -26.72
N GLY A 471 24.12 30.04 -25.93
CA GLY A 471 25.44 29.46 -26.25
C GLY A 471 26.33 30.32 -27.14
N SER A 472 25.85 31.47 -27.66
CA SER A 472 26.69 32.41 -28.43
C SER A 472 27.35 33.45 -27.51
N PRO A 473 28.42 34.12 -27.96
CA PRO A 473 29.05 35.21 -27.20
C PRO A 473 28.09 36.35 -26.86
N GLY A 474 27.10 36.63 -27.72
CA GLY A 474 26.09 37.65 -27.54
C GLY A 474 24.89 37.28 -26.71
N GLN A 475 24.84 36.06 -26.18
CA GLN A 475 23.64 35.56 -25.46
C GLN A 475 23.16 36.48 -24.34
N ASN A 476 24.03 37.21 -23.67
CA ASN A 476 23.73 38.10 -22.57
C ASN A 476 23.73 39.60 -22.93
N SER A 477 23.75 39.93 -24.24
CA SER A 477 23.75 41.32 -24.75
C SER A 477 22.46 42.06 -24.34
N VAL A 478 21.38 41.33 -24.16
CA VAL A 478 20.10 41.86 -23.66
C VAL A 478 19.73 41.19 -22.34
N LYS A 479 19.58 41.98 -21.29
CA LYS A 479 19.14 41.47 -19.97
C LYS A 479 17.66 41.13 -20.01
N THR A 480 17.33 39.89 -19.57
CA THR A 480 15.97 39.41 -19.40
C THR A 480 15.74 39.00 -17.95
N ARG A 481 14.54 39.22 -17.43
CA ARG A 481 14.17 38.82 -16.06
C ARG A 481 13.57 37.41 -16.00
N THR A 482 13.06 36.92 -17.14
CA THR A 482 12.38 35.61 -17.22
C THR A 482 12.78 34.91 -18.51
N ALA A 483 12.66 33.57 -18.46
CA ALA A 483 12.72 32.70 -19.63
C ALA A 483 11.42 31.89 -19.70
N ILE A 484 10.81 31.81 -20.88
CA ILE A 484 9.63 31.05 -21.17
C ILE A 484 9.94 29.84 -22.05
N HIS A 485 9.18 28.77 -21.93
CA HIS A 485 9.32 27.62 -22.83
C HIS A 485 8.44 27.81 -24.06
N TRP A 486 8.76 27.06 -25.08
CA TRP A 486 8.13 27.17 -26.40
C TRP A 486 8.22 25.85 -27.15
N LEU A 487 7.36 25.67 -28.15
CA LEU A 487 7.44 24.56 -29.11
C LEU A 487 7.25 25.07 -30.54
N PRO A 488 7.89 24.46 -31.55
CA PRO A 488 7.63 24.79 -32.95
C PRO A 488 6.25 24.32 -33.36
N VAL A 489 5.49 25.15 -34.07
CA VAL A 489 4.17 24.77 -34.58
C VAL A 489 4.24 23.55 -35.51
N ALA A 490 5.22 23.55 -36.40
CA ALA A 490 5.38 22.53 -37.46
C ALA A 490 5.86 21.15 -36.95
N ALA A 491 6.47 21.08 -35.75
CA ALA A 491 7.06 19.85 -35.23
C ALA A 491 6.58 19.53 -33.81
N SER A 492 5.47 20.07 -33.38
CA SER A 492 4.82 19.70 -32.12
C SER A 492 3.67 18.72 -32.36
N VAL A 493 3.37 17.92 -31.34
CA VAL A 493 2.32 16.89 -31.39
C VAL A 493 1.15 17.35 -30.53
N PRO A 494 -0.09 17.36 -31.07
CA PRO A 494 -1.26 17.62 -30.24
C PRO A 494 -1.47 16.50 -29.23
N ALA A 495 -1.77 16.86 -27.99
CA ALA A 495 -1.97 15.93 -26.89
C ALA A 495 -3.09 16.37 -25.96
N GLU A 496 -3.78 15.41 -25.37
CA GLU A 496 -4.65 15.64 -24.23
C GLU A 496 -3.82 15.66 -22.94
N VAL A 497 -3.96 16.71 -22.16
CA VAL A 497 -3.31 16.81 -20.84
C VAL A 497 -4.39 16.94 -19.78
N ARG A 498 -4.34 16.04 -18.80
CA ARG A 498 -5.28 15.99 -17.68
C ARG A 498 -4.61 16.52 -16.43
N LEU A 499 -5.14 17.60 -15.92
CA LEU A 499 -4.73 18.16 -14.64
C LEU A 499 -5.62 17.60 -13.54
N TYR A 500 -5.01 17.13 -12.47
CA TYR A 500 -5.73 16.60 -11.31
C TYR A 500 -5.39 17.40 -10.07
N ASP A 501 -6.42 17.77 -9.33
CA ASP A 501 -6.34 18.35 -8.01
C ASP A 501 -6.87 17.38 -6.95
N ARG A 502 -6.89 17.77 -5.70
CA ARG A 502 -7.45 16.99 -4.59
C ARG A 502 -8.93 16.76 -4.81
N LEU A 503 -9.40 15.53 -4.54
CA LEU A 503 -10.78 15.13 -4.77
C LEU A 503 -11.75 15.84 -3.82
N PHE A 504 -11.28 16.29 -2.65
CA PHE A 504 -12.07 16.97 -1.66
C PHE A 504 -11.52 18.36 -1.36
N THR A 505 -12.42 19.27 -1.00
CA THR A 505 -12.08 20.66 -0.64
C THR A 505 -11.65 20.81 0.81
N GLU A 506 -12.01 19.85 1.68
CA GLU A 506 -11.71 19.87 3.12
C GLU A 506 -10.70 18.80 3.50
N ALA A 507 -9.84 19.10 4.48
CA ALA A 507 -8.79 18.19 4.92
C ALA A 507 -9.34 16.87 5.50
N GLN A 508 -10.48 16.91 6.16
CA GLN A 508 -11.12 15.76 6.77
C GLN A 508 -12.56 15.62 6.27
N PRO A 509 -12.77 15.05 5.07
CA PRO A 509 -14.09 14.97 4.46
C PRO A 509 -15.12 14.18 5.29
N ASP A 510 -14.62 13.31 6.17
CA ASP A 510 -15.42 12.38 6.98
C ASP A 510 -15.77 12.92 8.37
N ALA A 511 -15.20 14.04 8.80
CA ALA A 511 -15.18 14.46 10.21
C ALA A 511 -16.47 15.13 10.72
N SER A 512 -17.49 15.34 9.88
CA SER A 512 -18.73 16.00 10.30
C SER A 512 -19.97 15.21 9.91
N GLU A 513 -21.12 15.61 10.47
CA GLU A 513 -22.44 15.03 10.18
C GLU A 513 -22.91 15.29 8.73
N ARG A 514 -22.32 16.26 8.02
CA ARG A 514 -22.63 16.51 6.61
C ARG A 514 -22.10 15.40 5.73
N SER A 515 -22.80 15.13 4.63
CA SER A 515 -22.36 14.16 3.64
C SER A 515 -20.98 14.53 3.08
N PHE A 516 -20.07 13.56 3.02
CA PHE A 516 -18.75 13.74 2.40
C PHE A 516 -18.84 14.13 0.92
N LEU A 517 -19.95 13.80 0.24
CA LEU A 517 -20.20 14.15 -1.16
C LEU A 517 -20.37 15.65 -1.37
N GLU A 518 -20.86 16.39 -0.36
CA GLU A 518 -21.00 17.85 -0.45
C GLU A 518 -19.63 18.56 -0.48
N ARG A 519 -18.55 17.86 -0.12
CA ARG A 519 -17.18 18.34 -0.07
C ARG A 519 -16.33 17.94 -1.26
N LEU A 520 -16.96 17.30 -2.25
CA LEU A 520 -16.27 16.99 -3.49
C LEU A 520 -15.81 18.26 -4.20
N ASN A 521 -14.56 18.28 -4.60
CA ASN A 521 -14.02 19.28 -5.49
C ASN A 521 -14.45 18.96 -6.93
N ARG A 522 -15.42 19.70 -7.43
CA ARG A 522 -15.96 19.50 -8.78
C ARG A 522 -14.96 19.83 -9.87
N ASP A 523 -13.98 20.68 -9.57
CA ASP A 523 -12.91 21.09 -10.47
C ASP A 523 -11.63 20.25 -10.32
N SER A 524 -11.74 19.11 -9.63
CA SER A 524 -10.60 18.19 -9.37
C SER A 524 -10.01 17.54 -10.62
N LYS A 525 -10.65 17.68 -11.79
CA LYS A 525 -10.15 17.20 -13.08
C LYS A 525 -10.38 18.24 -14.16
N THR A 526 -9.31 18.70 -14.79
CA THR A 526 -9.37 19.60 -15.95
C THR A 526 -8.69 18.93 -17.13
N VAL A 527 -9.35 18.93 -18.29
CA VAL A 527 -8.81 18.37 -19.53
C VAL A 527 -8.43 19.50 -20.47
N LEU A 528 -7.17 19.51 -20.91
CA LEU A 528 -6.62 20.52 -21.80
C LEU A 528 -6.24 19.91 -23.16
N ARG A 529 -6.43 20.69 -24.21
CA ARG A 529 -5.83 20.43 -25.52
C ARG A 529 -4.52 21.18 -25.60
N SER A 530 -3.45 20.44 -25.65
CA SER A 530 -2.08 20.93 -25.48
C SER A 530 -1.21 20.53 -26.67
N TYR A 531 -0.01 21.07 -26.74
CA TYR A 531 1.02 20.61 -27.65
C TYR A 531 2.24 20.13 -26.85
N VAL A 532 2.84 19.03 -27.28
CA VAL A 532 4.03 18.44 -26.70
C VAL A 532 5.13 18.31 -27.73
N GLU A 533 6.39 18.23 -27.31
CA GLU A 533 7.50 18.02 -28.23
C GLU A 533 7.41 16.67 -28.96
N ALA A 534 7.96 16.61 -30.17
CA ALA A 534 7.84 15.46 -31.06
C ALA A 534 8.34 14.14 -30.46
N SER A 535 9.35 14.20 -29.59
CA SER A 535 9.90 13.01 -28.90
C SER A 535 8.85 12.27 -28.06
N LEU A 536 7.84 12.97 -27.55
CA LEU A 536 6.76 12.39 -26.74
C LEU A 536 5.71 11.60 -27.54
N ALA A 537 5.75 11.67 -28.87
CA ALA A 537 4.93 10.80 -29.71
C ALA A 537 5.24 9.31 -29.54
N ASN A 538 6.49 8.99 -29.12
CA ASN A 538 6.97 7.63 -28.88
C ASN A 538 6.85 7.18 -27.40
N ALA A 539 6.27 8.02 -26.54
CA ALA A 539 6.08 7.68 -25.14
C ALA A 539 5.24 6.41 -25.00
N GLN A 540 5.61 5.56 -24.05
CA GLN A 540 4.85 4.37 -23.72
C GLN A 540 3.95 4.63 -22.50
N PRO A 541 2.84 3.93 -22.37
CA PRO A 541 2.05 3.97 -21.12
C PRO A 541 2.93 3.79 -19.88
N ASP A 542 2.69 4.60 -18.86
CA ASP A 542 3.48 4.70 -17.62
C ASP A 542 4.83 5.45 -17.73
N ASP A 543 5.26 5.91 -18.90
CA ASP A 543 6.43 6.78 -19.01
C ASP A 543 6.19 8.11 -18.30
N LYS A 544 7.19 8.57 -17.56
CA LYS A 544 7.10 9.77 -16.73
C LYS A 544 8.08 10.83 -17.22
N PHE A 545 7.59 12.08 -17.24
CA PHE A 545 8.34 13.23 -17.71
C PHE A 545 8.16 14.41 -16.75
N GLN A 546 9.17 15.25 -16.63
CA GLN A 546 8.93 16.60 -16.14
C GLN A 546 8.63 17.51 -17.34
N PHE A 547 7.39 18.00 -17.46
CA PHE A 547 7.10 19.11 -18.36
C PHE A 547 7.64 20.38 -17.72
N GLU A 548 8.69 20.92 -18.36
CA GLU A 548 9.44 22.04 -17.81
C GLU A 548 8.54 23.19 -17.42
N ARG A 549 8.69 23.73 -16.19
CA ARG A 549 7.88 24.77 -15.56
C ARG A 549 6.44 24.35 -15.18
N ASN A 550 5.92 23.24 -15.65
CA ASN A 550 4.53 22.83 -15.43
C ASN A 550 4.38 21.82 -14.29
N GLY A 551 5.11 20.71 -14.32
CA GLY A 551 4.98 19.64 -13.34
C GLY A 551 5.56 18.32 -13.82
N TYR A 552 5.28 17.27 -13.07
CA TYR A 552 5.59 15.89 -13.48
C TYR A 552 4.34 15.25 -14.05
N PHE A 553 4.48 14.59 -15.19
CA PHE A 553 3.40 13.99 -15.94
C PHE A 553 3.73 12.54 -16.26
N VAL A 554 2.69 11.74 -16.45
CA VAL A 554 2.77 10.34 -16.87
C VAL A 554 1.93 10.14 -18.12
N ALA A 555 2.44 9.38 -19.08
CA ALA A 555 1.62 8.89 -20.20
C ALA A 555 0.54 7.95 -19.65
N ASP A 556 -0.74 8.28 -19.90
CA ASP A 556 -1.87 7.56 -19.27
C ASP A 556 -1.84 6.08 -19.63
N ARG A 557 -1.89 5.24 -18.62
CA ARG A 557 -1.80 3.79 -18.75
C ARG A 557 -2.87 3.15 -19.61
N ARG A 558 -4.06 3.76 -19.68
CA ARG A 558 -5.24 3.22 -20.39
C ARG A 558 -5.49 3.89 -21.72
N ASP A 559 -5.34 5.23 -21.73
CA ASP A 559 -5.85 6.05 -22.82
C ASP A 559 -4.74 6.56 -23.74
N HIS A 560 -3.46 6.55 -23.28
CA HIS A 560 -2.35 7.00 -24.12
C HIS A 560 -2.15 6.09 -25.34
N ARG A 561 -2.02 6.70 -26.51
CA ARG A 561 -1.68 6.06 -27.78
C ARG A 561 -0.74 6.98 -28.56
N PRO A 562 0.17 6.46 -29.39
CA PRO A 562 1.07 7.29 -30.22
C PRO A 562 0.32 8.32 -31.08
N GLU A 563 -0.82 7.94 -31.65
CA GLU A 563 -1.67 8.79 -32.51
C GLU A 563 -2.61 9.71 -31.71
N ALA A 564 -2.78 9.47 -30.43
CA ALA A 564 -3.60 10.26 -29.52
C ALA A 564 -2.94 10.30 -28.13
N PRO A 565 -1.83 11.03 -27.96
CA PRO A 565 -1.13 11.10 -26.69
C PRO A 565 -1.98 11.69 -25.57
N VAL A 566 -2.00 11.02 -24.42
CA VAL A 566 -2.69 11.45 -23.21
C VAL A 566 -1.71 11.46 -22.04
N PHE A 567 -1.60 12.60 -21.34
CA PHE A 567 -0.73 12.77 -20.20
C PHE A 567 -1.48 13.22 -18.96
N ASN A 568 -1.28 12.53 -17.85
CA ASN A 568 -1.85 12.87 -16.55
C ASN A 568 -0.84 13.66 -15.71
N LEU A 569 -1.27 14.75 -15.07
CA LEU A 569 -0.49 15.42 -14.05
C LEU A 569 -0.32 14.49 -12.85
N ALA A 570 0.90 14.04 -12.60
CA ALA A 570 1.26 13.27 -11.42
C ALA A 570 1.33 14.19 -10.20
N VAL A 571 2.17 15.23 -10.28
CA VAL A 571 2.33 16.23 -9.23
C VAL A 571 2.88 17.54 -9.81
N SER A 572 2.44 18.68 -9.28
CA SER A 572 2.97 20.01 -9.60
C SER A 572 4.41 20.19 -9.08
N LEU A 573 5.17 21.14 -9.61
CA LEU A 573 6.55 21.43 -9.15
C LEU A 573 6.60 21.96 -7.71
N ARG A 574 5.52 22.60 -7.26
CA ARG A 574 5.36 23.14 -5.91
C ARG A 574 3.95 22.84 -5.44
N ASP A 575 3.78 22.71 -4.13
CA ASP A 575 2.42 22.62 -3.58
C ASP A 575 1.69 23.94 -3.87
N SER A 576 0.63 23.84 -4.66
CA SER A 576 -0.22 24.98 -5.05
C SER A 576 -1.52 25.03 -4.26
N PHE A 577 -1.83 24.01 -3.47
CA PHE A 577 -3.10 23.91 -2.74
C PHE A 577 -3.09 24.76 -1.44
N ALA A 578 -1.94 25.04 -0.90
CA ALA A 578 -1.77 25.81 0.34
C ALA A 578 -1.90 27.35 0.17
N LYS A 579 -2.48 27.85 -0.93
CA LYS A 579 -2.63 29.29 -1.18
C LYS A 579 -4.07 29.73 -1.03
#